data_4679cb7443479aa5834d3bfeb54d3fe7
#
_entry.id   4679cb7443479aa5834d3bfeb54d3fe7
#
_cell.length_a   1.000
_cell.length_b   1.000
_cell.length_c   1.000
_cell.angle_alpha   90.00
_cell.angle_beta   90.00
_cell.angle_gamma   90.00
#
_symmetry.space_group_name_H-M   'P 1'
#
loop_
_entity.id
_entity.type
_entity.pdbx_description
1 polymer ?
#
loop_
_entity_poly.entity_id
_entity_poly.type
_entity_poly.pdbx_seq_one_letter_code
_entity_poly.pdbx_strand_id
1 'polypeptide(L)'
;MKRSLFSIRLFLKSIAIILLVLMFGYTAKNSIVISKGNEQIQSHQLETLTKVLISQASLSASEMITNNDQEALLQLSNQLAEERLVFDATIYDSEGIKLAASQDAKSTREILGLDTPLETASIGRLQLVEPIFSEKSLIGYIRITFEKGMVTAVSDHHYRNSDRYMYIMIVMSFLSGMLITLILSRKPKDKHQNLLIQDIK
;
A
#
# COMPACT_ATOMS: atom_id res chain seq x y z
N MET A 1 20.05 -10.06 -56.46
CA MET A 1 19.47 -10.76 -55.27
C MET A 1 19.92 -10.24 -53.90
N LYS A 2 21.04 -9.56 -53.73
CA LYS A 2 21.50 -9.05 -52.39
C LYS A 2 20.68 -7.86 -51.81
N ARG A 3 20.01 -7.04 -52.63
CA ARG A 3 19.21 -5.88 -52.17
C ARG A 3 17.91 -6.29 -51.43
N SER A 4 17.29 -7.38 -51.82
CA SER A 4 16.02 -7.85 -51.19
C SER A 4 16.23 -8.38 -49.78
N LEU A 5 17.32 -9.09 -49.51
CA LEU A 5 17.64 -9.64 -48.18
C LEU A 5 18.03 -8.56 -47.17
N PHE A 6 18.61 -7.45 -47.62
CA PHE A 6 18.91 -6.31 -46.75
C PHE A 6 17.64 -5.59 -46.32
N SER A 7 16.69 -5.41 -47.22
CA SER A 7 15.38 -4.81 -46.97
C SER A 7 14.54 -5.63 -45.95
N ILE A 8 14.52 -6.97 -46.10
CA ILE A 8 13.81 -7.86 -45.17
C ILE A 8 14.40 -7.82 -43.76
N ARG A 9 15.73 -7.78 -43.64
CA ARG A 9 16.38 -7.68 -42.33
C ARG A 9 16.10 -6.33 -41.63
N LEU A 10 16.09 -5.25 -42.40
CA LEU A 10 15.75 -3.91 -41.87
C LEU A 10 14.28 -3.86 -41.42
N PHE A 11 13.37 -4.47 -42.19
CA PHE A 11 11.96 -4.58 -41.85
C PHE A 11 11.73 -5.41 -40.59
N LEU A 12 12.40 -6.57 -40.44
CA LEU A 12 12.33 -7.38 -39.21
C LEU A 12 12.84 -6.65 -37.98
N LYS A 13 13.90 -5.85 -38.12
CA LYS A 13 14.42 -5.02 -37.01
C LYS A 13 13.44 -3.92 -36.60
N SER A 14 12.82 -3.26 -37.56
CA SER A 14 11.80 -2.23 -37.27
C SER A 14 10.61 -2.83 -36.54
N ILE A 15 10.13 -4.02 -36.97
CA ILE A 15 9.06 -4.73 -36.28
C ILE A 15 9.46 -5.10 -34.85
N ALA A 16 10.68 -5.60 -34.62
CA ALA A 16 11.16 -5.96 -33.30
C ALA A 16 11.24 -4.74 -32.35
N ILE A 17 11.69 -3.60 -32.86
CA ILE A 17 11.74 -2.36 -32.08
C ILE A 17 10.34 -1.87 -31.73
N ILE A 18 9.41 -1.87 -32.68
CA ILE A 18 8.02 -1.47 -32.45
C ILE A 18 7.37 -2.38 -31.40
N LEU A 19 7.57 -3.69 -31.51
CA LEU A 19 7.02 -4.69 -30.58
C LEU A 19 7.61 -4.51 -29.18
N LEU A 20 8.89 -4.17 -29.06
CA LEU A 20 9.57 -3.88 -27.79
C LEU A 20 9.03 -2.62 -27.13
N VAL A 21 8.78 -1.54 -27.90
CA VAL A 21 8.18 -0.30 -27.40
C VAL A 21 6.74 -0.53 -26.92
N LEU A 22 5.94 -1.30 -27.68
CA LEU A 22 4.58 -1.66 -27.29
C LEU A 22 4.57 -2.51 -26.01
N MET A 23 5.46 -3.47 -25.89
CA MET A 23 5.59 -4.32 -24.70
C MET A 23 6.01 -3.52 -23.47
N PHE A 24 6.93 -2.57 -23.64
CA PHE A 24 7.32 -1.65 -22.58
C PHE A 24 6.17 -0.74 -22.12
N GLY A 25 5.44 -0.16 -23.06
CA GLY A 25 4.25 0.66 -22.77
C GLY A 25 3.15 -0.13 -22.05
N TYR A 26 2.93 -1.38 -22.45
CA TYR A 26 1.96 -2.26 -21.80
C TYR A 26 2.38 -2.64 -20.38
N THR A 27 3.65 -3.00 -20.16
CA THR A 27 4.17 -3.32 -18.81
C THR A 27 4.16 -2.11 -17.88
N ALA A 28 4.51 -0.92 -18.36
CA ALA A 28 4.44 0.31 -17.58
C ALA A 28 3.01 0.65 -17.16
N LYS A 29 2.03 0.54 -18.09
CA LYS A 29 0.61 0.75 -17.78
C LYS A 29 0.11 -0.26 -16.75
N ASN A 30 0.43 -1.53 -16.92
CA ASN A 30 -0.01 -2.61 -16.02
C ASN A 30 0.60 -2.44 -14.61
N SER A 31 1.85 -1.99 -14.53
CA SER A 31 2.55 -1.65 -13.30
C SER A 31 1.80 -0.59 -12.49
N ILE A 32 1.38 0.51 -13.12
CA ILE A 32 0.64 1.59 -12.45
C ILE A 32 -0.74 1.10 -11.96
N VAL A 33 -1.41 0.25 -12.74
CA VAL A 33 -2.73 -0.30 -12.37
C VAL A 33 -2.61 -1.24 -11.18
N ILE A 34 -1.61 -2.11 -11.15
CA ILE A 34 -1.35 -3.04 -10.03
C ILE A 34 -1.00 -2.25 -8.76
N SER A 35 -0.19 -1.21 -8.90
CA SER A 35 0.18 -0.33 -7.80
C SER A 35 -1.06 0.28 -7.13
N LYS A 36 -1.93 0.94 -7.88
CA LYS A 36 -3.17 1.53 -7.37
C LYS A 36 -4.15 0.50 -6.79
N GLY A 37 -4.27 -0.66 -7.41
CA GLY A 37 -5.14 -1.73 -6.92
C GLY A 37 -4.69 -2.28 -5.56
N ASN A 38 -3.40 -2.43 -5.36
CA ASN A 38 -2.83 -2.89 -4.10
C ASN A 38 -3.07 -1.89 -2.95
N GLU A 39 -2.97 -0.59 -3.21
CA GLU A 39 -3.26 0.47 -2.24
C GLU A 39 -4.71 0.41 -1.75
N GLN A 40 -5.66 0.23 -2.66
CA GLN A 40 -7.08 0.09 -2.30
C GLN A 40 -7.35 -1.16 -1.48
N ILE A 41 -6.73 -2.29 -1.80
CA ILE A 41 -6.91 -3.55 -1.06
C ILE A 41 -6.37 -3.41 0.36
N GLN A 42 -5.19 -2.83 0.53
CA GLN A 42 -4.58 -2.64 1.85
C GLN A 42 -5.36 -1.66 2.73
N SER A 43 -5.82 -0.53 2.18
CA SER A 43 -6.64 0.41 2.92
C SER A 43 -7.96 -0.22 3.39
N HIS A 44 -8.58 -1.04 2.55
CA HIS A 44 -9.80 -1.77 2.89
C HIS A 44 -9.56 -2.87 3.94
N GLN A 45 -8.44 -3.58 3.88
CA GLN A 45 -8.06 -4.55 4.89
C GLN A 45 -7.83 -3.89 6.26
N LEU A 46 -7.14 -2.74 6.30
CA LEU A 46 -6.93 -1.99 7.53
C LEU A 46 -8.24 -1.46 8.11
N GLU A 47 -9.14 -0.93 7.26
CA GLU A 47 -10.47 -0.51 7.68
C GLU A 47 -11.27 -1.69 8.28
N THR A 48 -11.19 -2.85 7.67
CA THR A 48 -11.86 -4.06 8.18
C THR A 48 -11.27 -4.49 9.52
N LEU A 49 -9.94 -4.49 9.67
CA LEU A 49 -9.29 -4.86 10.92
C LEU A 49 -9.62 -3.86 12.04
N THR A 50 -9.62 -2.56 11.78
CA THR A 50 -10.00 -1.55 12.79
C THR A 50 -11.46 -1.68 13.20
N LYS A 51 -12.37 -1.99 12.27
CA LYS A 51 -13.78 -2.28 12.59
C LYS A 51 -13.96 -3.54 13.43
N VAL A 52 -13.22 -4.60 13.13
CA VAL A 52 -13.26 -5.84 13.93
C VAL A 52 -12.73 -5.57 15.34
N LEU A 53 -11.63 -4.83 15.47
CA LEU A 53 -11.05 -4.48 16.76
C LEU A 53 -12.04 -3.70 17.63
N ILE A 54 -12.66 -2.64 17.09
CA ILE A 54 -13.60 -1.82 17.86
C ILE A 54 -14.88 -2.58 18.20
N SER A 55 -15.36 -3.42 17.30
CA SER A 55 -16.53 -4.27 17.55
C SER A 55 -16.25 -5.30 18.65
N GLN A 56 -15.07 -5.93 18.64
CA GLN A 56 -14.67 -6.85 19.70
C GLN A 56 -14.51 -6.13 21.05
N ALA A 57 -13.93 -4.93 21.05
CA ALA A 57 -13.80 -4.10 22.24
C ALA A 57 -15.17 -3.68 22.79
N SER A 58 -16.12 -3.34 21.91
CA SER A 58 -17.51 -3.02 22.29
C SER A 58 -18.20 -4.20 22.99
N LEU A 59 -18.05 -5.42 22.45
CA LEU A 59 -18.61 -6.63 23.07
C LEU A 59 -18.00 -6.89 24.45
N SER A 60 -16.69 -6.75 24.60
CA SER A 60 -16.01 -6.91 25.90
C SER A 60 -16.46 -5.86 26.91
N ALA A 61 -16.57 -4.59 26.48
CA ALA A 61 -17.03 -3.50 27.33
C ALA A 61 -18.49 -3.67 27.81
N SER A 62 -19.33 -4.33 27.01
CA SER A 62 -20.74 -4.56 27.35
C SER A 62 -20.89 -5.32 28.68
N GLU A 63 -20.15 -6.39 28.86
CA GLU A 63 -20.19 -7.19 30.09
C GLU A 63 -19.65 -6.38 31.29
N MET A 64 -18.57 -5.65 31.08
CA MET A 64 -17.92 -4.85 32.12
C MET A 64 -18.82 -3.69 32.59
N ILE A 65 -19.51 -3.00 31.67
CA ILE A 65 -20.47 -1.94 32.00
C ILE A 65 -21.66 -2.52 32.77
N THR A 66 -22.21 -3.64 32.32
CA THR A 66 -23.35 -4.30 32.95
C THR A 66 -23.03 -4.72 34.39
N ASN A 67 -21.79 -5.17 34.63
CA ASN A 67 -21.30 -5.58 35.94
C ASN A 67 -20.80 -4.41 36.79
N ASN A 68 -20.81 -3.17 36.26
CA ASN A 68 -20.20 -1.98 36.88
C ASN A 68 -18.72 -2.16 37.27
N ASP A 69 -17.98 -2.94 36.47
CA ASP A 69 -16.57 -3.24 36.71
C ASP A 69 -15.70 -2.12 36.13
N GLN A 70 -15.51 -1.08 36.89
CA GLN A 70 -14.72 0.11 36.52
C GLN A 70 -13.23 -0.23 36.28
N GLU A 71 -12.69 -1.18 37.04
CA GLU A 71 -11.29 -1.57 36.94
C GLU A 71 -11.05 -2.34 35.62
N ALA A 72 -11.94 -3.25 35.27
CA ALA A 72 -11.86 -3.97 34.00
C ALA A 72 -12.03 -3.02 32.78
N LEU A 73 -12.93 -2.02 32.87
CA LEU A 73 -13.09 -1.00 31.83
C LEU A 73 -11.81 -0.17 31.64
N LEU A 74 -11.15 0.22 32.73
CA LEU A 74 -9.88 0.95 32.68
C LEU A 74 -8.78 0.08 32.07
N GLN A 75 -8.70 -1.18 32.48
CA GLN A 75 -7.73 -2.14 31.95
C GLN A 75 -7.95 -2.38 30.46
N LEU A 76 -9.20 -2.55 30.01
CA LEU A 76 -9.54 -2.69 28.59
C LEU A 76 -9.09 -1.46 27.79
N SER A 77 -9.37 -0.25 28.31
CA SER A 77 -8.97 1.00 27.63
C SER A 77 -7.45 1.11 27.47
N ASN A 78 -6.68 0.72 28.50
CA ASN A 78 -5.22 0.72 28.45
C ASN A 78 -4.68 -0.37 27.50
N GLN A 79 -5.21 -1.59 27.55
CA GLN A 79 -4.83 -2.67 26.62
C GLN A 79 -5.06 -2.28 25.17
N LEU A 80 -6.18 -1.62 24.85
CA LEU A 80 -6.43 -1.13 23.50
C LEU A 80 -5.40 -0.07 23.08
N ALA A 81 -4.98 0.80 23.99
CA ALA A 81 -3.97 1.82 23.71
C ALA A 81 -2.54 1.27 23.57
N GLU A 82 -2.27 0.06 24.08
CA GLU A 82 -0.99 -0.66 23.85
C GLU A 82 -0.86 -1.19 22.42
N GLU A 83 -1.99 -1.32 21.70
CA GLU A 83 -1.97 -1.76 20.31
C GLU A 83 -1.29 -0.70 19.41
N ARG A 84 -0.36 -1.14 18.60
CA ARG A 84 0.54 -0.30 17.79
C ARG A 84 -0.15 0.76 16.92
N LEU A 85 -1.38 0.51 16.51
CA LEU A 85 -2.15 1.40 15.64
C LEU A 85 -3.10 2.32 16.39
N VAL A 86 -3.30 2.08 17.69
CA VAL A 86 -4.21 2.82 18.54
C VAL A 86 -3.46 3.94 19.24
N PHE A 87 -4.01 5.13 19.16
CA PHE A 87 -3.49 6.30 19.87
C PHE A 87 -4.13 6.42 21.27
N ASP A 88 -5.47 6.32 21.32
CA ASP A 88 -6.23 6.30 22.58
C ASP A 88 -7.53 5.50 22.45
N ALA A 89 -8.04 5.06 23.59
CA ALA A 89 -9.34 4.44 23.72
C ALA A 89 -10.11 5.07 24.89
N THR A 90 -11.41 5.33 24.70
CA THR A 90 -12.28 5.91 25.72
C THR A 90 -13.65 5.26 25.66
N ILE A 91 -14.19 4.91 26.82
CA ILE A 91 -15.52 4.29 26.97
C ILE A 91 -16.44 5.30 27.67
N TYR A 92 -17.62 5.44 27.12
CA TYR A 92 -18.68 6.34 27.61
C TYR A 92 -19.92 5.53 27.95
N ASP A 93 -20.75 6.03 28.84
CA ASP A 93 -22.10 5.52 29.06
C ASP A 93 -23.07 5.98 27.95
N SER A 94 -24.35 5.62 28.08
CA SER A 94 -25.40 6.01 27.13
C SER A 94 -25.68 7.52 27.12
N GLU A 95 -25.32 8.25 28.16
CA GLU A 95 -25.48 9.71 28.28
C GLU A 95 -24.25 10.47 27.78
N GLY A 96 -23.17 9.76 27.40
CA GLY A 96 -21.90 10.34 26.96
C GLY A 96 -20.96 10.72 28.09
N ILE A 97 -21.22 10.25 29.33
CA ILE A 97 -20.32 10.44 30.45
C ILE A 97 -19.17 9.44 30.34
N LYS A 98 -17.97 9.90 30.53
CA LYS A 98 -16.77 9.06 30.40
C LYS A 98 -16.68 8.07 31.58
N LEU A 99 -16.75 6.78 31.28
CA LEU A 99 -16.58 5.69 32.25
C LEU A 99 -15.10 5.34 32.44
N ALA A 100 -14.37 5.13 31.35
CA ALA A 100 -12.96 4.79 31.39
C ALA A 100 -12.22 5.41 30.18
N ALA A 101 -10.91 5.62 30.33
CA ALA A 101 -10.07 6.09 29.25
C ALA A 101 -8.64 5.60 29.46
N SER A 102 -7.90 5.38 28.38
CA SER A 102 -6.48 5.07 28.43
C SER A 102 -5.68 6.23 29.05
N GLN A 103 -4.50 5.93 29.56
CA GLN A 103 -3.66 6.87 30.31
C GLN A 103 -3.35 8.15 29.52
N ASP A 104 -3.12 8.03 28.21
CA ASP A 104 -2.80 9.15 27.32
C ASP A 104 -4.00 9.66 26.51
N ALA A 105 -5.23 9.30 26.94
CA ALA A 105 -6.44 9.67 26.21
C ALA A 105 -6.64 11.18 26.18
N LYS A 106 -6.76 11.73 24.99
CA LYS A 106 -7.03 13.14 24.75
C LYS A 106 -8.52 13.42 24.63
N SER A 107 -8.89 14.67 24.93
CA SER A 107 -10.29 15.08 24.76
C SER A 107 -10.67 15.04 23.27
N THR A 108 -11.95 14.76 22.99
CA THR A 108 -12.48 14.79 21.62
C THR A 108 -12.21 16.12 20.92
N ARG A 109 -12.29 17.22 21.66
CA ARG A 109 -12.00 18.58 21.18
C ARG A 109 -10.54 18.74 20.72
N GLU A 110 -9.60 18.22 21.50
CA GLU A 110 -8.17 18.26 21.17
C GLU A 110 -7.83 17.37 19.97
N ILE A 111 -8.42 16.17 19.90
CA ILE A 111 -8.17 15.24 18.79
C ILE A 111 -8.76 15.77 17.48
N LEU A 112 -9.94 16.41 17.51
CA LEU A 112 -10.54 17.05 16.35
C LEU A 112 -9.81 18.34 15.95
N GLY A 113 -8.84 18.79 16.75
CA GLY A 113 -8.05 19.99 16.47
C GLY A 113 -8.88 21.27 16.49
N LEU A 114 -9.97 21.31 17.27
CA LEU A 114 -10.85 22.49 17.32
C LEU A 114 -10.16 23.72 17.90
N ASP A 115 -9.05 23.52 18.61
CA ASP A 115 -8.23 24.57 19.22
C ASP A 115 -6.93 24.83 18.43
N THR A 116 -6.72 24.15 17.29
CA THR A 116 -5.53 24.29 16.44
C THR A 116 -5.90 24.87 15.07
N PRO A 117 -4.97 25.56 14.37
CA PRO A 117 -5.19 26.02 13.02
C PRO A 117 -5.62 24.88 12.10
N LEU A 118 -6.57 25.13 11.20
CA LEU A 118 -7.16 24.15 10.28
C LEU A 118 -6.13 23.37 9.45
N GLU A 119 -4.95 23.94 9.21
CA GLU A 119 -3.85 23.31 8.47
C GLU A 119 -3.20 22.14 9.21
N THR A 120 -3.30 22.11 10.54
CA THR A 120 -2.73 21.06 11.40
C THR A 120 -3.79 20.19 12.08
N ALA A 121 -5.05 20.61 12.01
CA ALA A 121 -6.17 19.88 12.59
C ALA A 121 -6.41 18.58 11.82
N SER A 122 -6.57 17.49 12.53
CA SER A 122 -6.93 16.15 12.02
C SER A 122 -5.93 15.48 11.03
N ILE A 123 -4.75 16.05 10.80
CA ILE A 123 -3.73 15.37 10.00
C ILE A 123 -3.23 14.15 10.77
N GLY A 124 -3.60 12.95 10.28
CA GLY A 124 -3.02 11.70 10.75
C GLY A 124 -3.77 10.91 11.79
N ARG A 125 -5.00 11.30 12.18
CA ARG A 125 -5.81 10.52 13.14
C ARG A 125 -7.16 10.13 12.55
N LEU A 126 -7.60 8.89 12.85
CA LEU A 126 -8.91 8.34 12.48
C LEU A 126 -9.63 7.95 13.75
N GLN A 127 -10.78 8.56 14.02
CA GLN A 127 -11.65 8.17 15.12
C GLN A 127 -12.74 7.22 14.64
N LEU A 128 -12.90 6.12 15.35
CA LEU A 128 -14.04 5.24 15.21
C LEU A 128 -14.80 5.20 16.52
N VAL A 129 -16.12 5.23 16.42
CA VAL A 129 -17.03 5.12 17.57
C VAL A 129 -17.98 3.97 17.29
N GLU A 130 -18.09 3.06 18.23
CA GLU A 130 -18.98 1.89 18.15
C GLU A 130 -19.94 1.91 19.35
N PRO A 131 -21.25 1.74 19.13
CA PRO A 131 -22.21 1.63 20.23
C PRO A 131 -22.03 0.30 20.97
N ILE A 132 -22.24 0.33 22.28
CA ILE A 132 -22.20 -0.82 23.18
C ILE A 132 -23.64 -1.18 23.54
N PHE A 133 -24.03 -2.41 23.23
CA PHE A 133 -25.36 -2.92 23.50
C PHE A 133 -25.32 -4.03 24.57
N SER A 134 -26.32 -4.05 25.44
CA SER A 134 -26.64 -5.19 26.31
C SER A 134 -28.11 -5.54 26.13
N GLU A 135 -28.43 -6.78 25.79
CA GLU A 135 -29.78 -7.29 25.57
C GLU A 135 -30.63 -6.41 24.62
N LYS A 136 -30.03 -5.86 23.54
CA LYS A 136 -30.60 -4.92 22.57
C LYS A 136 -30.82 -3.49 23.08
N SER A 137 -30.43 -3.19 24.31
CA SER A 137 -30.45 -1.81 24.86
C SER A 137 -29.09 -1.19 24.68
N LEU A 138 -29.06 0.08 24.26
CA LEU A 138 -27.83 0.87 24.18
C LEU A 138 -27.38 1.24 25.60
N ILE A 139 -26.22 0.80 26.00
CA ILE A 139 -25.67 1.05 27.34
C ILE A 139 -24.42 1.95 27.34
N GLY A 140 -23.85 2.21 26.17
CA GLY A 140 -22.69 3.08 26.06
C GLY A 140 -22.09 3.16 24.67
N TYR A 141 -20.91 3.76 24.59
CA TYR A 141 -20.13 3.90 23.36
C TYR A 141 -18.66 3.69 23.67
N ILE A 142 -17.96 3.05 22.74
CA ILE A 142 -16.50 3.02 22.76
C ILE A 142 -15.94 3.86 21.61
N ARG A 143 -14.98 4.72 21.92
CA ARG A 143 -14.25 5.52 20.94
C ARG A 143 -12.81 5.05 20.92
N ILE A 144 -12.30 4.70 19.76
CA ILE A 144 -10.90 4.38 19.54
C ILE A 144 -10.35 5.36 18.49
N THR A 145 -9.23 5.99 18.83
CA THR A 145 -8.50 6.86 17.91
C THR A 145 -7.30 6.10 17.37
N PHE A 146 -7.23 5.98 16.05
CA PHE A 146 -6.12 5.34 15.33
C PHE A 146 -5.17 6.40 14.79
N GLU A 147 -3.86 6.11 14.82
CA GLU A 147 -2.86 6.97 14.22
C GLU A 147 -2.74 6.65 12.71
N LYS A 148 -3.44 7.44 11.90
CA LYS A 148 -3.50 7.26 10.45
C LYS A 148 -2.12 7.29 9.78
N GLY A 149 -1.18 8.08 10.33
CA GLY A 149 0.19 8.13 9.86
C GLY A 149 0.95 6.81 10.04
N MET A 150 0.72 6.09 11.15
CA MET A 150 1.27 4.74 11.34
C MET A 150 0.59 3.70 10.47
N VAL A 151 -0.74 3.80 10.31
CA VAL A 151 -1.51 2.93 9.41
C VAL A 151 -1.01 3.07 7.98
N THR A 152 -0.79 4.28 7.49
CA THR A 152 -0.24 4.54 6.15
C THR A 152 1.25 4.24 6.05
N ALA A 153 2.05 4.50 7.09
CA ALA A 153 3.49 4.23 7.08
C ALA A 153 3.82 2.73 7.03
N VAL A 154 3.05 1.88 7.69
CA VAL A 154 3.18 0.42 7.58
C VAL A 154 2.83 -0.03 6.15
N SER A 155 1.82 0.57 5.55
CA SER A 155 1.45 0.37 4.16
C SER A 155 2.54 0.88 3.20
N ASP A 156 3.00 2.12 3.36
CA ASP A 156 3.99 2.78 2.49
C ASP A 156 5.36 2.11 2.49
N HIS A 157 5.80 1.56 3.63
CA HIS A 157 7.10 0.91 3.72
C HIS A 157 7.15 -0.41 2.92
N HIS A 158 6.08 -1.17 2.95
CA HIS A 158 5.94 -2.39 2.13
C HIS A 158 5.80 -2.05 0.64
N TYR A 159 5.16 -0.92 0.35
CA TYR A 159 4.87 -0.42 -0.99
C TYR A 159 6.13 0.05 -1.72
N ARG A 160 6.94 0.88 -1.10
CA ARG A 160 8.21 1.37 -1.68
C ARG A 160 9.18 0.25 -2.04
N ASN A 161 9.18 -0.84 -1.28
CA ASN A 161 10.00 -2.00 -1.63
C ASN A 161 9.44 -2.77 -2.83
N SER A 162 8.13 -2.98 -2.90
CA SER A 162 7.47 -3.67 -4.02
C SER A 162 7.62 -2.90 -5.32
N ASP A 163 7.40 -1.58 -5.31
CA ASP A 163 7.57 -0.71 -6.47
C ASP A 163 9.02 -0.70 -6.97
N ARG A 164 9.99 -0.68 -6.05
CA ARG A 164 11.41 -0.74 -6.42
C ARG A 164 11.78 -2.02 -7.18
N TYR A 165 11.29 -3.17 -6.74
CA TYR A 165 11.51 -4.44 -7.44
C TYR A 165 10.82 -4.46 -8.80
N MET A 166 9.65 -3.88 -8.91
CA MET A 166 8.89 -3.80 -10.13
C MET A 166 9.59 -2.92 -11.18
N TYR A 167 10.11 -1.75 -10.80
CA TYR A 167 10.93 -0.91 -11.67
C TYR A 167 12.21 -1.61 -12.11
N ILE A 168 12.89 -2.34 -11.22
CA ILE A 168 14.06 -3.14 -11.55
C ILE A 168 13.72 -4.21 -12.59
N MET A 169 12.61 -4.92 -12.44
CA MET A 169 12.17 -5.94 -13.42
C MET A 169 11.89 -5.33 -14.79
N ILE A 170 11.27 -4.15 -14.86
CA ILE A 170 11.02 -3.44 -16.11
C ILE A 170 12.34 -3.07 -16.80
N VAL A 171 13.29 -2.51 -16.04
CA VAL A 171 14.61 -2.13 -16.57
C VAL A 171 15.39 -3.36 -17.05
N MET A 172 15.39 -4.45 -16.29
CA MET A 172 16.04 -5.71 -16.66
C MET A 172 15.42 -6.33 -17.92
N SER A 173 14.09 -6.28 -18.06
CA SER A 173 13.39 -6.73 -19.28
C SER A 173 13.77 -5.91 -20.50
N PHE A 174 13.87 -4.58 -20.35
CA PHE A 174 14.30 -3.69 -21.41
C PHE A 174 15.76 -3.94 -21.84
N LEU A 175 16.67 -4.09 -20.88
CA LEU A 175 18.08 -4.42 -21.13
C LEU A 175 18.24 -5.77 -21.83
N SER A 176 17.47 -6.78 -21.40
CA SER A 176 17.44 -8.10 -22.04
C SER A 176 16.99 -8.02 -23.50
N GLY A 177 15.92 -7.29 -23.79
CA GLY A 177 15.44 -7.06 -25.15
C GLY A 177 16.47 -6.33 -26.02
N MET A 178 17.15 -5.33 -25.47
CA MET A 178 18.22 -4.60 -26.17
C MET A 178 19.43 -5.50 -26.47
N LEU A 179 19.85 -6.35 -25.55
CA LEU A 179 20.92 -7.33 -25.75
C LEU A 179 20.57 -8.35 -26.85
N ILE A 180 19.36 -8.88 -26.85
CA ILE A 180 18.89 -9.80 -27.89
C ILE A 180 18.94 -9.12 -29.27
N THR A 181 18.50 -7.86 -29.35
CA THR A 181 18.51 -7.09 -30.59
C THR A 181 19.94 -6.84 -31.10
N LEU A 182 20.90 -6.55 -30.19
CA LEU A 182 22.31 -6.37 -30.52
C LEU A 182 22.97 -7.68 -31.00
N ILE A 183 22.64 -8.82 -30.38
CA ILE A 183 23.16 -10.15 -30.78
C ILE A 183 22.67 -10.52 -32.18
N LEU A 184 21.38 -10.35 -32.42
CA LEU A 184 20.77 -10.59 -33.73
C LEU A 184 21.28 -9.61 -34.82
N SER A 185 21.81 -8.43 -34.38
CA SER A 185 22.32 -7.37 -35.26
C SER A 185 23.77 -7.57 -35.71
N ARG A 186 24.53 -8.50 -35.10
CA ARG A 186 25.93 -8.75 -35.52
C ARG A 186 25.96 -9.23 -36.96
N LYS A 187 26.57 -8.43 -37.85
CA LYS A 187 26.87 -8.82 -39.21
C LYS A 187 27.88 -9.97 -39.15
N PRO A 188 27.68 -11.06 -39.90
CA PRO A 188 28.76 -12.03 -40.14
C PRO A 188 29.91 -11.26 -40.78
N LYS A 189 31.10 -11.27 -40.18
CA LYS A 189 32.32 -10.77 -40.80
C LYS A 189 32.52 -11.54 -42.09
N ASP A 190 32.46 -10.84 -43.23
CA ASP A 190 32.77 -11.41 -44.54
C ASP A 190 34.22 -11.92 -44.52
N LYS A 191 34.37 -13.26 -44.52
CA LYS A 191 35.63 -14.00 -44.56
C LYS A 191 36.22 -14.05 -45.99
N HIS A 192 35.73 -13.23 -46.92
CA HIS A 192 36.04 -13.34 -48.33
C HIS A 192 37.07 -12.35 -48.87
N GLN A 193 37.83 -11.66 -48.04
CA GLN A 193 38.86 -10.73 -48.56
C GLN A 193 40.29 -11.27 -48.59
N ASN A 194 40.56 -12.50 -48.16
CA ASN A 194 41.92 -13.03 -48.12
C ASN A 194 42.25 -14.09 -49.17
N LEU A 195 41.39 -14.32 -50.18
CA LEU A 195 41.69 -15.32 -51.24
C LEU A 195 42.14 -14.73 -52.58
N LEU A 196 42.22 -13.37 -52.67
CA LEU A 196 42.67 -12.73 -53.95
C LEU A 196 44.11 -12.19 -53.93
N ILE A 197 44.91 -12.50 -52.90
CA ILE A 197 46.30 -12.05 -52.80
C ILE A 197 47.29 -13.23 -53.04
N GLN A 198 46.81 -14.45 -53.27
CA GLN A 198 47.70 -15.63 -53.41
C GLN A 198 47.97 -16.09 -54.85
N ASP A 199 47.42 -15.40 -55.85
CA ASP A 199 47.62 -15.78 -57.27
C ASP A 199 48.44 -14.80 -58.10
N ILE A 200 49.36 -14.07 -57.43
CA ILE A 200 50.39 -13.31 -58.17
C ILE A 200 51.75 -13.65 -57.57
N LYS A 201 52.31 -14.81 -57.96
CA LYS A 201 53.74 -15.11 -58.01
C LYS A 201 54.02 -16.20 -59.03
#